data_a8832c035f1168540388e023adff74ae
#
_entry.id   a8832c035f1168540388e023adff74ae
#
_cell.length_a   1.000
_cell.length_b   1.000
_cell.length_c   1.000
_cell.angle_alpha   90.00
_cell.angle_beta   90.00
_cell.angle_gamma   90.00
#
_symmetry.space_group_name_H-M   'P 1'
#
loop_
_entity.id
_entity.type
_entity.pdbx_description
1 polymer ?
#
loop_
_entity_poly.entity_id
_entity_poly.type
_entity_poly.pdbx_seq_one_letter_code
_entity_poly.pdbx_strand_id
1 'polypeptide(L)'
;MIFKFIGFKFDSKAFTLEMEYGFSHLDFNFKETLDFSVFKQSQIDINQLSESFKILFLVSGISYYKLYACKKVDLGSLRINQEQAEFLNFFYKNGLSEFIYKNKLDFIKNVPDFTAYASDCPENKSFEIDLKDRSLLAWGGGKDSIVSSIILDRLGQNYDLFSVKSDRIKENTAKVNGNEFFEVKRKLDPRLSEFNNFSDTYNGHVPITGILAFIKVVVALMNGYKNIVLSNEFSSDEGNLEYQGCLVNHQFSKGSDFEYRINSYIHNFIHKELNYFSLLRPFYELK
;
A
#
# COMPACT_ATOMS: atom_id res chain seq x y z
N MET A 1 17.77 -2.45 19.36
CA MET A 1 16.43 -1.91 19.09
C MET A 1 15.73 -2.82 18.10
N ILE A 2 14.45 -3.12 18.32
CA ILE A 2 13.62 -4.00 17.49
C ILE A 2 12.33 -3.25 17.17
N PHE A 3 11.94 -3.21 15.89
CA PHE A 3 10.62 -2.77 15.49
C PHE A 3 9.63 -3.94 15.57
N LYS A 4 8.46 -3.72 16.18
CA LYS A 4 7.50 -4.77 16.47
C LYS A 4 6.21 -4.57 15.68
N PHE A 5 5.80 -5.59 14.96
CA PHE A 5 4.47 -5.73 14.40
C PHE A 5 3.58 -6.37 15.47
N ILE A 6 2.84 -5.55 16.24
CA ILE A 6 2.07 -6.04 17.39
C ILE A 6 0.87 -6.85 16.95
N GLY A 7 0.09 -6.33 15.99
CA GLY A 7 -1.06 -7.01 15.43
C GLY A 7 -2.03 -6.08 14.73
N PHE A 8 -3.05 -6.67 14.14
CA PHE A 8 -4.15 -5.93 13.55
C PHE A 8 -5.48 -6.60 13.90
N LYS A 9 -6.54 -5.80 13.90
CA LYS A 9 -7.90 -6.26 14.17
C LYS A 9 -8.89 -5.52 13.29
N PHE A 10 -9.78 -6.27 12.64
CA PHE A 10 -10.91 -5.73 11.92
C PHE A 10 -12.17 -5.75 12.79
N ASP A 11 -12.81 -4.60 12.97
CA ASP A 11 -14.12 -4.48 13.59
C ASP A 11 -15.21 -4.56 12.51
N SER A 12 -15.91 -5.68 12.44
CA SER A 12 -16.99 -5.90 11.46
C SER A 12 -18.22 -5.02 11.68
N LYS A 13 -18.42 -4.47 12.89
CA LYS A 13 -19.54 -3.55 13.19
C LYS A 13 -19.20 -2.12 12.77
N ALA A 14 -18.02 -1.65 13.12
CA ALA A 14 -17.53 -0.33 12.71
C ALA A 14 -17.03 -0.32 11.26
N PHE A 15 -16.64 -1.47 10.71
CA PHE A 15 -15.97 -1.63 9.42
C PHE A 15 -14.64 -0.90 9.38
N THR A 16 -13.85 -1.07 10.43
CA THR A 16 -12.55 -0.42 10.61
C THR A 16 -11.45 -1.45 10.84
N LEU A 17 -10.27 -1.21 10.26
CA LEU A 17 -9.06 -1.97 10.51
C LEU A 17 -8.15 -1.15 11.43
N GLU A 18 -7.89 -1.65 12.63
CA GLU A 18 -6.88 -1.11 13.56
C GLU A 18 -5.60 -1.92 13.42
N MET A 19 -4.46 -1.24 13.35
CA MET A 19 -3.11 -1.81 13.22
C MET A 19 -2.22 -1.21 14.30
N GLU A 20 -1.45 -2.06 15.01
CA GLU A 20 -0.58 -1.62 16.10
C GLU A 20 0.89 -1.96 15.82
N TYR A 21 1.76 -0.98 16.08
CA TYR A 21 3.20 -1.06 15.89
C TYR A 21 3.95 -0.56 17.12
N GLY A 22 5.11 -1.13 17.41
CA GLY A 22 5.88 -0.72 18.57
C GLY A 22 7.38 -0.82 18.38
N PHE A 23 8.12 -0.43 19.41
CA PHE A 23 9.56 -0.60 19.50
C PHE A 23 9.92 -1.22 20.85
N SER A 24 11.02 -2.00 20.88
CA SER A 24 11.43 -2.71 22.08
C SER A 24 11.84 -1.83 23.27
N HIS A 25 12.08 -0.53 23.04
CA HIS A 25 12.53 0.44 24.03
C HIS A 25 11.44 1.46 24.41
N LEU A 26 10.28 1.41 23.73
CA LEU A 26 9.12 2.23 24.09
C LEU A 26 8.12 1.40 24.90
N ASP A 27 7.46 2.05 25.85
CA ASP A 27 6.45 1.45 26.74
C ASP A 27 5.01 1.57 26.22
N PHE A 28 4.87 2.03 24.96
CA PHE A 28 3.59 2.16 24.27
C PHE A 28 3.68 1.68 22.81
N ASN A 29 2.52 1.47 22.19
CA ASN A 29 2.38 1.14 20.78
C ASN A 29 1.72 2.27 20.01
N PHE A 30 2.12 2.45 18.76
CA PHE A 30 1.46 3.33 17.80
C PHE A 30 0.24 2.63 17.20
N LYS A 31 -0.84 3.40 16.96
CA LYS A 31 -2.07 2.89 16.36
C LYS A 31 -2.36 3.59 15.04
N GLU A 32 -2.66 2.80 14.03
CA GLU A 32 -3.16 3.27 12.75
C GLU A 32 -4.55 2.70 12.50
N THR A 33 -5.46 3.51 11.98
CA THR A 33 -6.82 3.07 11.68
C THR A 33 -7.18 3.37 10.23
N LEU A 34 -7.79 2.40 9.57
CA LEU A 34 -8.42 2.55 8.27
C LEU A 34 -9.94 2.37 8.43
N ASP A 35 -10.70 3.37 7.98
CA ASP A 35 -12.15 3.36 8.03
C ASP A 35 -12.71 2.97 6.66
N PHE A 36 -13.26 1.76 6.59
CA PHE A 36 -13.93 1.17 5.42
C PHE A 36 -15.47 1.25 5.54
N SER A 37 -16.01 2.06 6.46
CA SER A 37 -17.44 2.09 6.76
C SER A 37 -18.34 2.42 5.57
N VAL A 38 -17.81 3.07 4.54
CA VAL A 38 -18.51 3.31 3.27
C VAL A 38 -18.88 2.01 2.55
N PHE A 39 -18.23 0.88 2.89
CA PHE A 39 -18.45 -0.44 2.31
C PHE A 39 -19.21 -1.42 3.23
N LYS A 40 -19.87 -0.93 4.28
CA LYS A 40 -20.62 -1.78 5.25
C LYS A 40 -21.69 -2.70 4.63
N GLN A 41 -22.15 -2.39 3.44
CA GLN A 41 -23.14 -3.21 2.72
C GLN A 41 -22.51 -4.37 1.95
N SER A 42 -21.17 -4.48 1.95
CA SER A 42 -20.45 -5.60 1.36
C SER A 42 -20.84 -6.90 2.07
N GLN A 43 -21.17 -7.95 1.27
CA GLN A 43 -21.54 -9.27 1.76
C GLN A 43 -20.33 -10.22 1.88
N ILE A 44 -19.11 -9.70 1.82
CA ILE A 44 -17.89 -10.51 1.87
C ILE A 44 -17.68 -11.11 3.27
N ASP A 45 -17.28 -12.38 3.31
CA ASP A 45 -16.73 -12.95 4.54
C ASP A 45 -15.37 -12.31 4.83
N ILE A 46 -15.26 -11.62 5.96
CA ILE A 46 -14.04 -10.93 6.39
C ILE A 46 -12.83 -11.86 6.50
N ASN A 47 -13.04 -13.15 6.76
CA ASN A 47 -11.97 -14.14 6.77
C ASN A 47 -11.28 -14.27 5.42
N GLN A 48 -12.00 -14.03 4.32
CA GLN A 48 -11.44 -14.04 2.96
C GLN A 48 -10.47 -12.90 2.70
N LEU A 49 -10.48 -11.85 3.55
CA LEU A 49 -9.57 -10.69 3.47
C LEU A 49 -8.32 -10.85 4.35
N SER A 50 -8.17 -11.95 5.07
CA SER A 50 -7.11 -12.14 6.06
C SER A 50 -5.71 -11.91 5.50
N GLU A 51 -5.42 -12.43 4.30
CA GLU A 51 -4.12 -12.26 3.65
C GLU A 51 -3.90 -10.82 3.16
N SER A 52 -4.94 -10.18 2.61
CA SER A 52 -4.86 -8.78 2.19
C SER A 52 -4.70 -7.83 3.38
N PHE A 53 -5.32 -8.12 4.52
CA PHE A 53 -5.06 -7.36 5.76
C PHE A 53 -3.66 -7.60 6.29
N LYS A 54 -3.16 -8.84 6.25
CA LYS A 54 -1.79 -9.17 6.69
C LYS A 54 -0.74 -8.38 5.92
N ILE A 55 -0.79 -8.41 4.60
CA ILE A 55 0.18 -7.66 3.80
C ILE A 55 0.01 -6.15 3.95
N LEU A 56 -1.22 -5.64 4.00
CA LEU A 56 -1.48 -4.23 4.25
C LEU A 56 -0.89 -3.77 5.58
N PHE A 57 -1.05 -4.57 6.64
CA PHE A 57 -0.43 -4.33 7.95
C PHE A 57 1.09 -4.28 7.85
N LEU A 58 1.72 -5.25 7.17
CA LEU A 58 3.17 -5.33 7.04
C LEU A 58 3.76 -4.15 6.24
N VAL A 59 3.12 -3.73 5.14
CA VAL A 59 3.61 -2.58 4.35
C VAL A 59 3.30 -1.23 5.02
N SER A 60 2.18 -1.10 5.75
CA SER A 60 1.84 0.13 6.47
C SER A 60 2.81 0.44 7.61
N GLY A 61 3.38 -0.61 8.23
CA GLY A 61 4.37 -0.50 9.30
C GLY A 61 5.58 0.36 8.95
N ILE A 62 5.92 0.50 7.66
CA ILE A 62 7.03 1.33 7.18
C ILE A 62 6.88 2.81 7.61
N SER A 63 5.64 3.29 7.81
CA SER A 63 5.35 4.64 8.26
C SER A 63 5.89 4.93 9.66
N TYR A 64 5.93 3.90 10.52
CA TYR A 64 6.44 3.97 11.89
C TYR A 64 7.89 3.48 11.97
N TYR A 65 8.20 2.41 11.23
CA TYR A 65 9.54 1.82 11.14
C TYR A 65 10.63 2.87 10.89
N LYS A 66 10.36 3.86 10.03
CA LYS A 66 11.30 4.93 9.67
C LYS A 66 11.85 5.69 10.87
N LEU A 67 11.09 5.77 12.00
CA LEU A 67 11.52 6.55 13.16
C LEU A 67 12.90 6.17 13.67
N TYR A 68 13.24 4.87 13.63
CA TYR A 68 14.53 4.37 14.13
C TYR A 68 15.28 3.48 13.13
N ALA A 69 14.69 3.15 11.99
CA ALA A 69 15.30 2.35 10.93
C ALA A 69 16.05 1.10 11.46
N CYS A 70 15.35 0.29 12.26
CA CYS A 70 15.93 -0.85 12.98
C CYS A 70 16.30 -2.00 12.03
N LYS A 71 17.48 -2.61 12.16
CA LYS A 71 17.84 -3.83 11.41
C LYS A 71 16.94 -5.00 11.75
N LYS A 72 16.49 -5.12 13.00
CA LYS A 72 15.69 -6.23 13.48
C LYS A 72 14.22 -5.86 13.56
N VAL A 73 13.36 -6.77 13.10
CA VAL A 73 11.91 -6.70 13.25
C VAL A 73 11.41 -7.90 14.05
N ASP A 74 10.25 -7.77 14.65
CA ASP A 74 9.52 -8.85 15.32
C ASP A 74 8.12 -8.91 14.68
N LEU A 75 7.82 -10.02 14.05
CA LEU A 75 6.54 -10.26 13.37
C LEU A 75 5.45 -10.80 14.32
N GLY A 76 5.78 -11.00 15.60
CA GLY A 76 4.86 -11.59 16.58
C GLY A 76 4.37 -12.97 16.16
N SER A 77 3.06 -13.13 16.06
CA SER A 77 2.43 -14.40 15.64
C SER A 77 2.30 -14.57 14.13
N LEU A 78 2.64 -13.53 13.34
CA LEU A 78 2.51 -13.59 11.90
C LEU A 78 3.50 -14.57 11.28
N ARG A 79 3.04 -15.28 10.25
CA ARG A 79 3.87 -16.18 9.45
C ARG A 79 3.90 -15.64 8.01
N ILE A 80 5.08 -15.67 7.43
CA ILE A 80 5.32 -15.32 6.03
C ILE A 80 6.18 -16.42 5.42
N ASN A 81 5.93 -16.75 4.16
CA ASN A 81 6.79 -17.67 3.40
C ASN A 81 7.93 -16.89 2.72
N GLN A 82 8.80 -17.61 2.00
CA GLN A 82 9.97 -17.05 1.36
C GLN A 82 9.60 -15.97 0.32
N GLU A 83 8.60 -16.20 -0.53
CA GLU A 83 8.19 -15.25 -1.57
C GLU A 83 7.59 -13.96 -0.96
N GLN A 84 6.80 -14.10 0.11
CA GLN A 84 6.26 -12.96 0.85
C GLN A 84 7.38 -12.14 1.51
N ALA A 85 8.38 -12.80 2.06
CA ALA A 85 9.54 -12.15 2.64
C ALA A 85 10.38 -11.40 1.59
N GLU A 86 10.58 -11.99 0.41
CA GLU A 86 11.26 -11.36 -0.73
C GLU A 86 10.52 -10.11 -1.23
N PHE A 87 9.17 -10.19 -1.32
CA PHE A 87 8.35 -9.02 -1.64
C PHE A 87 8.50 -7.91 -0.60
N LEU A 88 8.49 -8.24 0.69
CA LEU A 88 8.68 -7.26 1.76
C LEU A 88 10.09 -6.65 1.73
N ASN A 89 11.12 -7.44 1.47
CA ASN A 89 12.49 -6.95 1.28
C ASN A 89 12.55 -5.96 0.11
N PHE A 90 11.94 -6.30 -1.02
CA PHE A 90 11.82 -5.41 -2.16
C PHE A 90 11.12 -4.10 -1.80
N PHE A 91 9.96 -4.19 -1.12
CA PHE A 91 9.15 -3.05 -0.73
C PHE A 91 9.88 -2.09 0.22
N TYR A 92 10.48 -2.64 1.28
CA TYR A 92 11.19 -1.81 2.27
C TYR A 92 12.48 -1.23 1.71
N LYS A 93 13.28 -2.01 0.99
CA LYS A 93 14.55 -1.54 0.43
C LYS A 93 14.34 -0.39 -0.56
N ASN A 94 13.48 -0.56 -1.54
CA ASN A 94 13.26 0.44 -2.58
C ASN A 94 12.40 1.60 -2.06
N GLY A 95 11.38 1.32 -1.25
CA GLY A 95 10.50 2.33 -0.67
C GLY A 95 11.18 3.28 0.30
N LEU A 96 12.25 2.85 0.95
CA LEU A 96 13.07 3.68 1.83
C LEU A 96 14.32 4.25 1.16
N SER A 97 14.53 4.04 -0.14
CA SER A 97 15.78 4.44 -0.81
C SER A 97 16.08 5.94 -0.66
N GLU A 98 15.10 6.82 -0.89
CA GLU A 98 15.26 8.25 -0.68
C GLU A 98 15.46 8.62 0.81
N PHE A 99 14.73 7.96 1.71
CA PHE A 99 14.85 8.14 3.15
C PHE A 99 16.27 7.78 3.63
N ILE A 100 16.81 6.62 3.21
CA ILE A 100 18.18 6.17 3.52
C ILE A 100 19.21 7.17 3.00
N TYR A 101 19.07 7.62 1.75
CA TYR A 101 19.96 8.62 1.16
C TYR A 101 19.97 9.95 1.92
N LYS A 102 18.78 10.52 2.18
CA LYS A 102 18.65 11.83 2.85
C LYS A 102 19.15 11.83 4.29
N ASN A 103 18.93 10.72 5.01
CA ASN A 103 19.41 10.57 6.38
C ASN A 103 20.84 10.00 6.46
N LYS A 104 21.53 9.78 5.34
CA LYS A 104 22.90 9.22 5.26
C LYS A 104 23.04 7.88 5.99
N LEU A 105 22.02 7.05 5.89
CA LEU A 105 21.96 5.73 6.51
C LEU A 105 22.58 4.67 5.60
N ASP A 106 22.74 3.48 6.15
CA ASP A 106 23.29 2.31 5.48
C ASP A 106 22.19 1.29 5.19
N PHE A 107 22.07 0.85 3.92
CA PHE A 107 21.03 -0.13 3.54
C PHE A 107 21.17 -1.46 4.30
N ILE A 108 22.41 -1.92 4.55
CA ILE A 108 22.65 -3.20 5.22
C ILE A 108 22.26 -3.11 6.70
N LYS A 109 22.50 -1.95 7.34
CA LYS A 109 22.28 -1.77 8.79
C LYS A 109 20.90 -1.26 9.13
N ASN A 110 20.27 -0.52 8.22
CA ASN A 110 19.07 0.26 8.48
C ASN A 110 17.84 -0.17 7.64
N VAL A 111 17.91 -1.32 6.92
CA VAL A 111 16.76 -1.95 6.27
C VAL A 111 16.65 -3.37 6.80
N PRO A 112 15.44 -3.85 7.19
CA PRO A 112 15.27 -5.20 7.69
C PRO A 112 15.48 -6.23 6.58
N ASP A 113 15.78 -7.46 6.97
CA ASP A 113 15.77 -8.62 6.09
C ASP A 113 14.67 -9.57 6.55
N PHE A 114 13.55 -9.57 5.82
CA PHE A 114 12.39 -10.39 6.16
C PHE A 114 12.61 -11.87 5.86
N THR A 115 13.57 -12.24 5.00
CA THR A 115 13.88 -13.64 4.72
C THR A 115 14.40 -14.39 5.96
N ALA A 116 15.03 -13.67 6.89
CA ALA A 116 15.43 -14.23 8.19
C ALA A 116 14.25 -14.67 9.08
N TYR A 117 13.02 -14.27 8.74
CA TYR A 117 11.79 -14.58 9.46
C TYR A 117 10.83 -15.46 8.64
N ALA A 118 11.23 -15.86 7.43
CA ALA A 118 10.45 -16.77 6.61
C ALA A 118 10.37 -18.16 7.24
N SER A 119 9.21 -18.78 7.12
CA SER A 119 8.95 -20.14 7.60
C SER A 119 8.09 -20.89 6.59
N ASP A 120 8.13 -22.23 6.67
CA ASP A 120 7.19 -23.05 5.92
C ASP A 120 5.77 -22.72 6.42
N CYS A 121 5.05 -21.96 5.63
CA CYS A 121 3.64 -21.72 5.84
C CYS A 121 2.85 -22.61 4.91
N PRO A 122 1.76 -23.26 5.37
CA PRO A 122 0.84 -23.88 4.44
C PRO A 122 0.37 -22.82 3.42
N GLU A 123 0.30 -23.21 2.15
CA GLU A 123 -0.27 -22.35 1.11
C GLU A 123 -1.63 -21.84 1.61
N ASN A 124 -1.78 -20.53 1.64
CA ASN A 124 -3.08 -19.95 1.95
C ASN A 124 -4.04 -20.44 0.87
N LYS A 125 -5.11 -21.07 1.28
CA LYS A 125 -6.22 -21.38 0.37
C LYS A 125 -6.68 -20.06 -0.20
N SER A 126 -6.48 -19.84 -1.50
CA SER A 126 -7.09 -18.70 -2.19
C SER A 126 -8.59 -18.82 -2.00
N PHE A 127 -9.19 -17.89 -1.31
CA PHE A 127 -10.63 -17.85 -1.19
C PHE A 127 -11.24 -17.48 -2.54
N GLU A 128 -12.29 -18.17 -2.95
CA GLU A 128 -13.05 -17.82 -4.13
C GLU A 128 -13.97 -16.63 -3.78
N ILE A 129 -13.52 -15.43 -4.12
CA ILE A 129 -14.34 -14.22 -4.11
C ILE A 129 -14.81 -14.02 -5.54
N ASP A 130 -16.11 -13.85 -5.75
CA ASP A 130 -16.65 -13.55 -7.08
C ASP A 130 -16.34 -12.09 -7.46
N LEU A 131 -15.44 -11.90 -8.41
CA LEU A 131 -15.06 -10.60 -8.94
C LEU A 131 -15.88 -10.29 -10.20
N LYS A 132 -16.52 -9.13 -10.22
CA LYS A 132 -17.28 -8.61 -11.36
C LYS A 132 -16.34 -7.88 -12.32
N ASP A 133 -16.67 -7.88 -13.60
CA ASP A 133 -15.94 -7.10 -14.61
C ASP A 133 -16.21 -5.60 -14.45
N ARG A 134 -15.69 -5.06 -13.34
CA ARG A 134 -15.73 -3.65 -12.92
C ARG A 134 -14.36 -3.21 -12.49
N SER A 135 -14.08 -1.93 -12.66
CA SER A 135 -12.79 -1.32 -12.32
C SER A 135 -12.92 -0.35 -11.15
N LEU A 136 -11.90 -0.35 -10.29
CA LEU A 136 -11.70 0.65 -9.25
C LEU A 136 -10.61 1.62 -9.73
N LEU A 137 -11.01 2.81 -10.19
CA LEU A 137 -10.07 3.83 -10.68
C LEU A 137 -9.51 4.65 -9.52
N ALA A 138 -8.19 4.64 -9.36
CA ALA A 138 -7.51 5.51 -8.41
C ALA A 138 -7.70 6.98 -8.80
N TRP A 139 -8.40 7.74 -7.95
CA TRP A 139 -8.80 9.11 -8.24
C TRP A 139 -7.97 10.13 -7.48
N GLY A 140 -7.10 10.82 -8.22
CA GLY A 140 -6.32 11.95 -7.72
C GLY A 140 -6.93 13.33 -7.99
N GLY A 141 -7.97 13.38 -8.84
CA GLY A 141 -8.60 14.64 -9.30
C GLY A 141 -7.73 15.48 -10.26
N GLY A 142 -6.52 15.00 -10.59
CA GLY A 142 -5.63 15.65 -11.56
C GLY A 142 -5.79 15.10 -12.99
N LYS A 143 -5.03 15.69 -13.93
CA LYS A 143 -5.08 15.40 -15.37
C LYS A 143 -5.07 13.89 -15.68
N ASP A 144 -4.17 13.13 -15.05
CA ASP A 144 -3.93 11.72 -15.40
C ASP A 144 -5.14 10.85 -15.03
N SER A 145 -5.75 11.07 -13.86
CA SER A 145 -6.95 10.34 -13.46
C SER A 145 -8.15 10.69 -14.33
N ILE A 146 -8.25 11.95 -14.78
CA ILE A 146 -9.29 12.39 -15.72
C ILE A 146 -9.08 11.74 -17.10
N VAL A 147 -7.85 11.70 -17.61
CA VAL A 147 -7.54 11.02 -18.89
C VAL A 147 -7.87 9.53 -18.81
N SER A 148 -7.50 8.88 -17.72
CA SER A 148 -7.84 7.47 -17.51
C SER A 148 -9.35 7.22 -17.48
N SER A 149 -10.14 8.10 -16.85
CA SER A 149 -11.60 7.99 -16.84
C SER A 149 -12.18 8.12 -18.25
N ILE A 150 -11.70 9.09 -19.05
CA ILE A 150 -12.14 9.28 -20.44
C ILE A 150 -11.83 8.02 -21.29
N ILE A 151 -10.67 7.38 -21.07
CA ILE A 151 -10.32 6.16 -21.79
C ILE A 151 -11.27 5.03 -21.38
N LEU A 152 -11.56 4.84 -20.09
CA LEU A 152 -12.49 3.84 -19.61
C LEU A 152 -13.90 4.05 -20.17
N ASP A 153 -14.39 5.30 -20.21
CA ASP A 153 -15.68 5.67 -20.81
C ASP A 153 -15.73 5.29 -22.30
N ARG A 154 -14.66 5.60 -23.06
CA ARG A 154 -14.58 5.25 -24.50
C ARG A 154 -14.53 3.75 -24.75
N LEU A 155 -14.00 2.98 -23.81
CA LEU A 155 -13.96 1.51 -23.86
C LEU A 155 -15.26 0.87 -23.36
N GLY A 156 -16.23 1.67 -22.87
CA GLY A 156 -17.48 1.17 -22.31
C GLY A 156 -17.28 0.36 -21.02
N GLN A 157 -16.19 0.63 -20.27
CA GLN A 157 -15.89 -0.06 -19.02
C GLN A 157 -16.65 0.52 -17.85
N ASN A 158 -17.23 -0.32 -17.01
CA ASN A 158 -17.83 0.10 -15.75
C ASN A 158 -16.75 0.33 -14.70
N TYR A 159 -16.74 1.49 -14.07
CA TYR A 159 -15.78 1.81 -13.01
C TYR A 159 -16.37 2.75 -11.98
N ASP A 160 -15.76 2.72 -10.79
CA ASP A 160 -16.00 3.68 -9.72
C ASP A 160 -14.68 4.36 -9.34
N LEU A 161 -14.80 5.55 -8.75
CA LEU A 161 -13.67 6.37 -8.35
C LEU A 161 -13.31 6.09 -6.90
N PHE A 162 -12.01 6.02 -6.62
CA PHE A 162 -11.52 5.73 -5.28
C PHE A 162 -10.36 6.61 -4.84
N SER A 163 -10.41 7.12 -3.62
CA SER A 163 -9.32 7.85 -2.99
C SER A 163 -9.14 7.45 -1.53
N VAL A 164 -7.92 7.64 -1.02
CA VAL A 164 -7.64 7.65 0.41
C VAL A 164 -7.40 9.09 0.82
N LYS A 165 -8.19 9.62 1.75
CA LYS A 165 -8.21 11.03 2.16
C LYS A 165 -8.53 11.96 0.98
N SER A 166 -9.81 12.24 0.80
CA SER A 166 -10.28 13.20 -0.20
C SER A 166 -9.94 14.63 0.18
N ASP A 167 -10.05 15.49 -0.81
CA ASP A 167 -9.99 16.93 -0.70
C ASP A 167 -11.01 17.55 -1.66
N ARG A 168 -11.21 18.85 -1.54
CA ARG A 168 -12.21 19.58 -2.35
C ARG A 168 -12.00 19.41 -3.88
N ILE A 169 -10.75 19.26 -4.33
CA ILE A 169 -10.44 19.08 -5.75
C ILE A 169 -10.93 17.71 -6.23
N LYS A 170 -10.57 16.65 -5.52
CA LYS A 170 -10.99 15.29 -5.83
C LYS A 170 -12.51 15.13 -5.82
N GLU A 171 -13.17 15.71 -4.81
CA GLU A 171 -14.63 15.65 -4.68
C GLU A 171 -15.32 16.41 -5.83
N ASN A 172 -14.85 17.61 -6.18
CA ASN A 172 -15.44 18.39 -7.26
C ASN A 172 -15.24 17.73 -8.62
N THR A 173 -14.04 17.21 -8.89
CA THR A 173 -13.77 16.54 -10.17
C THR A 173 -14.49 15.19 -10.27
N ALA A 174 -14.66 14.47 -9.15
CA ALA A 174 -15.48 13.26 -9.11
C ALA A 174 -16.96 13.55 -9.41
N LYS A 175 -17.53 14.63 -8.87
CA LYS A 175 -18.90 15.07 -9.18
C LYS A 175 -19.09 15.37 -10.68
N VAL A 176 -18.08 15.96 -11.32
CA VAL A 176 -18.13 16.24 -12.77
C VAL A 176 -18.03 14.94 -13.58
N ASN A 177 -17.23 13.96 -13.11
CA ASN A 177 -17.11 12.66 -13.75
C ASN A 177 -18.44 11.87 -13.73
N GLY A 178 -19.18 11.93 -12.62
CA GLY A 178 -20.52 11.36 -12.51
C GLY A 178 -20.57 9.89 -12.04
N ASN A 179 -19.43 9.18 -11.96
CA ASN A 179 -19.37 7.86 -11.36
C ASN A 179 -19.34 7.92 -9.83
N GLU A 180 -19.66 6.81 -9.16
CA GLU A 180 -19.59 6.75 -7.70
C GLU A 180 -18.16 6.99 -7.21
N PHE A 181 -18.03 7.79 -6.15
CA PHE A 181 -16.76 8.14 -5.53
C PHE A 181 -16.71 7.64 -4.10
N PHE A 182 -15.77 6.77 -3.82
CA PHE A 182 -15.54 6.19 -2.50
C PHE A 182 -14.26 6.72 -1.86
N GLU A 183 -14.33 6.96 -0.56
CA GLU A 183 -13.20 7.38 0.25
C GLU A 183 -12.98 6.41 1.41
N VAL A 184 -11.73 5.96 1.57
CA VAL A 184 -11.25 5.34 2.81
C VAL A 184 -10.47 6.38 3.60
N LYS A 185 -10.80 6.53 4.89
CA LYS A 185 -10.06 7.43 5.78
C LYS A 185 -8.96 6.68 6.48
N ARG A 186 -7.72 7.14 6.28
CA ARG A 186 -6.53 6.66 6.98
C ARG A 186 -6.15 7.62 8.08
N LYS A 187 -6.07 7.13 9.32
CA LYS A 187 -5.66 7.91 10.49
C LYS A 187 -4.40 7.30 11.09
N LEU A 188 -3.30 8.03 10.97
CA LEU A 188 -2.04 7.69 11.64
C LEU A 188 -2.10 8.08 13.12
N ASP A 189 -1.29 7.42 13.95
CA ASP A 189 -1.12 7.81 15.34
C ASP A 189 -0.59 9.26 15.42
N PRO A 190 -1.24 10.16 16.17
CA PRO A 190 -0.82 11.56 16.27
C PRO A 190 0.59 11.73 16.83
N ARG A 191 1.06 10.82 17.69
CA ARG A 191 2.42 10.82 18.25
C ARG A 191 3.49 10.68 17.16
N LEU A 192 3.17 10.11 15.98
CA LEU A 192 4.12 10.02 14.88
C LEU A 192 4.64 11.40 14.47
N SER A 193 3.80 12.45 14.51
CA SER A 193 4.23 13.82 14.19
C SER A 193 5.12 14.43 15.28
N GLU A 194 4.91 14.07 16.52
CA GLU A 194 5.75 14.51 17.65
C GLU A 194 7.14 13.87 17.55
N PHE A 195 7.18 12.56 17.33
CA PHE A 195 8.42 11.79 17.18
C PHE A 195 9.27 12.24 15.98
N ASN A 196 8.67 12.74 14.91
CA ASN A 196 9.42 13.29 13.77
C ASN A 196 10.30 14.50 14.14
N ASN A 197 10.11 15.10 15.31
CA ASN A 197 10.84 16.27 15.79
C ASN A 197 11.92 15.92 16.85
N PHE A 198 12.04 14.65 17.28
CA PHE A 198 13.04 14.24 18.25
C PHE A 198 14.40 14.07 17.58
N SER A 199 15.46 14.42 18.30
CA SER A 199 16.84 14.41 17.77
C SER A 199 17.39 12.99 17.53
N ASP A 200 16.80 11.97 18.17
CA ASP A 200 17.19 10.57 18.09
C ASP A 200 16.31 9.76 17.14
N THR A 201 15.42 10.41 16.39
CA THR A 201 14.57 9.79 15.39
C THR A 201 14.83 10.32 13.99
N TYR A 202 14.47 9.51 12.99
CA TYR A 202 14.58 9.88 11.58
C TYR A 202 13.23 10.30 11.01
N ASN A 203 13.28 11.27 10.10
CA ASN A 203 12.12 11.69 9.32
C ASN A 203 12.45 11.66 7.83
N GLY A 204 11.43 11.45 7.00
CA GLY A 204 11.60 11.45 5.54
C GLY A 204 10.53 10.67 4.81
N HIS A 205 10.76 10.50 3.52
CA HIS A 205 9.84 9.87 2.58
C HIS A 205 9.58 8.39 2.95
N VAL A 206 8.34 7.96 2.76
CA VAL A 206 7.90 6.56 2.79
C VAL A 206 7.08 6.26 1.52
N PRO A 207 7.03 5.01 1.05
CA PRO A 207 6.34 4.64 -0.19
C PRO A 207 4.81 4.65 -0.02
N ILE A 208 4.25 5.85 0.18
CA ILE A 208 2.82 6.00 0.45
C ILE A 208 1.94 5.41 -0.66
N THR A 209 2.31 5.58 -1.93
CA THR A 209 1.57 5.02 -3.07
C THR A 209 1.52 3.49 -3.01
N GLY A 210 2.59 2.84 -2.54
CA GLY A 210 2.62 1.40 -2.33
C GLY A 210 1.71 0.94 -1.19
N ILE A 211 1.62 1.70 -0.09
CA ILE A 211 0.64 1.43 0.98
C ILE A 211 -0.79 1.57 0.43
N LEU A 212 -1.05 2.67 -0.31
CA LEU A 212 -2.36 2.91 -0.94
C LEU A 212 -2.73 1.82 -1.95
N ALA A 213 -1.75 1.15 -2.56
CA ALA A 213 -1.99 0.03 -3.46
C ALA A 213 -2.70 -1.12 -2.72
N PHE A 214 -2.20 -1.52 -1.54
CA PHE A 214 -2.82 -2.58 -0.75
C PHE A 214 -4.14 -2.17 -0.10
N ILE A 215 -4.37 -0.89 0.20
CA ILE A 215 -5.71 -0.41 0.58
C ILE A 215 -6.70 -0.63 -0.56
N LYS A 216 -6.30 -0.33 -1.81
CA LYS A 216 -7.14 -0.58 -3.00
C LYS A 216 -7.42 -2.07 -3.21
N VAL A 217 -6.43 -2.95 -2.95
CA VAL A 217 -6.63 -4.40 -2.99
C VAL A 217 -7.74 -4.83 -2.03
N VAL A 218 -7.70 -4.37 -0.77
CA VAL A 218 -8.76 -4.65 0.21
C VAL A 218 -10.13 -4.15 -0.28
N VAL A 219 -10.20 -2.91 -0.78
CA VAL A 219 -11.44 -2.31 -1.30
C VAL A 219 -11.96 -3.08 -2.52
N ALA A 220 -11.07 -3.48 -3.42
CA ALA A 220 -11.44 -4.24 -4.61
C ALA A 220 -12.08 -5.58 -4.23
N LEU A 221 -11.51 -6.29 -3.29
CA LEU A 221 -12.07 -7.55 -2.79
C LEU A 221 -13.41 -7.32 -2.07
N MET A 222 -13.51 -6.32 -1.20
CA MET A 222 -14.76 -6.01 -0.47
C MET A 222 -15.94 -5.75 -1.38
N ASN A 223 -15.72 -5.23 -2.59
CA ASN A 223 -16.78 -4.83 -3.51
C ASN A 223 -16.80 -5.63 -4.81
N GLY A 224 -15.94 -6.63 -4.94
CA GLY A 224 -15.87 -7.51 -6.10
C GLY A 224 -15.38 -6.81 -7.37
N TYR A 225 -14.46 -5.84 -7.29
CA TYR A 225 -13.80 -5.28 -8.49
C TYR A 225 -12.73 -6.23 -9.00
N LYS A 226 -12.76 -6.49 -10.31
CA LYS A 226 -11.75 -7.32 -10.97
C LYS A 226 -10.47 -6.53 -11.31
N ASN A 227 -10.59 -5.21 -11.49
CA ASN A 227 -9.47 -4.38 -11.93
C ASN A 227 -9.26 -3.19 -10.99
N ILE A 228 -8.02 -2.98 -10.59
CA ILE A 228 -7.55 -1.77 -9.91
C ILE A 228 -6.76 -0.97 -10.94
N VAL A 229 -7.31 0.15 -11.38
CA VAL A 229 -6.75 0.98 -12.44
C VAL A 229 -6.06 2.20 -11.86
N LEU A 230 -4.81 2.40 -12.26
CA LEU A 230 -4.02 3.58 -11.92
C LEU A 230 -3.74 4.41 -13.17
N SER A 231 -3.20 5.59 -12.94
CA SER A 231 -2.88 6.56 -13.99
C SER A 231 -1.39 6.93 -13.99
N ASN A 232 -0.51 5.96 -13.64
CA ASN A 232 0.93 6.23 -13.67
C ASN A 232 1.42 6.17 -15.13
N GLU A 233 2.29 7.11 -15.49
CA GLU A 233 2.95 7.21 -16.77
C GLU A 233 4.32 6.50 -16.75
N PHE A 234 4.95 6.33 -17.91
CA PHE A 234 6.27 5.72 -18.06
C PHE A 234 7.37 6.50 -17.31
N SER A 235 7.27 7.82 -17.25
CA SER A 235 8.22 8.71 -16.56
C SER A 235 8.42 8.38 -15.08
N SER A 236 7.51 7.65 -14.43
CA SER A 236 7.67 7.21 -13.05
C SER A 236 8.73 6.11 -12.84
N ASP A 237 9.21 5.49 -13.91
CA ASP A 237 10.30 4.49 -13.87
C ASP A 237 11.69 5.12 -13.79
N GLU A 238 11.82 6.42 -14.07
CA GLU A 238 13.10 7.11 -14.05
C GLU A 238 13.62 7.29 -12.62
N GLY A 239 14.77 6.68 -12.33
CA GLY A 239 15.47 6.87 -11.05
C GLY A 239 16.18 8.22 -10.98
N ASN A 240 16.32 8.76 -9.77
CA ASN A 240 16.91 10.09 -9.57
C ASN A 240 18.44 10.05 -9.45
N LEU A 241 18.98 9.05 -8.75
CA LEU A 241 20.42 8.88 -8.50
C LEU A 241 20.70 7.46 -7.96
N GLU A 242 22.01 7.12 -7.88
CA GLU A 242 22.47 5.89 -7.24
C GLU A 242 23.16 6.20 -5.91
N TYR A 243 22.87 5.42 -4.86
CA TYR A 243 23.49 5.53 -3.54
C TYR A 243 23.78 4.14 -2.98
N GLN A 244 25.04 3.86 -2.61
CA GLN A 244 25.51 2.56 -2.10
C GLN A 244 25.11 1.37 -3.00
N GLY A 245 25.18 1.54 -4.33
CA GLY A 245 24.79 0.53 -5.31
C GLY A 245 23.29 0.27 -5.41
N CYS A 246 22.45 1.15 -4.86
CA CYS A 246 21.01 1.08 -4.94
C CYS A 246 20.44 2.31 -5.66
N LEU A 247 19.50 2.07 -6.58
CA LEU A 247 18.77 3.15 -7.24
C LEU A 247 17.86 3.87 -6.25
N VAL A 248 18.00 5.19 -6.16
CA VAL A 248 17.12 6.05 -5.37
C VAL A 248 16.00 6.57 -6.26
N ASN A 249 14.77 6.13 -6.02
CA ASN A 249 13.60 6.58 -6.73
C ASN A 249 12.46 6.87 -5.75
N HIS A 250 12.13 8.15 -5.56
CA HIS A 250 11.02 8.56 -4.69
C HIS A 250 9.64 8.15 -5.23
N GLN A 251 9.56 7.79 -6.52
CA GLN A 251 8.34 7.30 -7.17
C GLN A 251 8.34 5.77 -7.38
N PHE A 252 9.24 5.04 -6.73
CA PHE A 252 9.42 3.60 -6.95
C PHE A 252 8.09 2.81 -6.98
N SER A 253 7.15 3.13 -6.07
CA SER A 253 5.86 2.45 -6.00
C SER A 253 4.83 2.89 -7.07
N LYS A 254 5.23 3.76 -8.00
CA LYS A 254 4.50 4.08 -9.23
C LYS A 254 5.12 3.42 -10.45
N GLY A 255 6.31 2.84 -10.33
CA GLY A 255 7.08 2.23 -11.42
C GLY A 255 6.53 0.87 -11.88
N SER A 256 6.97 0.45 -13.05
CA SER A 256 6.55 -0.81 -13.70
C SER A 256 7.02 -2.05 -12.94
N ASP A 257 8.23 -2.05 -12.35
CA ASP A 257 8.72 -3.17 -11.53
C ASP A 257 7.84 -3.37 -10.28
N PHE A 258 7.42 -2.28 -9.62
CA PHE A 258 6.47 -2.40 -8.52
C PHE A 258 5.12 -2.94 -8.97
N GLU A 259 4.60 -2.47 -10.11
CA GLU A 259 3.33 -2.92 -10.69
C GLU A 259 3.38 -4.42 -11.03
N TYR A 260 4.47 -4.89 -11.61
CA TYR A 260 4.67 -6.31 -11.89
C TYR A 260 4.71 -7.15 -10.60
N ARG A 261 5.48 -6.73 -9.60
CA ARG A 261 5.66 -7.48 -8.35
C ARG A 261 4.41 -7.51 -7.48
N ILE A 262 3.65 -6.40 -7.42
CA ILE A 262 2.39 -6.40 -6.68
C ILE A 262 1.35 -7.30 -7.35
N ASN A 263 1.28 -7.35 -8.70
CA ASN A 263 0.42 -8.29 -9.40
C ASN A 263 0.80 -9.73 -9.10
N SER A 264 2.09 -10.05 -9.15
CA SER A 264 2.56 -11.40 -8.81
C SER A 264 2.17 -11.77 -7.37
N TYR A 265 2.33 -10.84 -6.41
CA TYR A 265 1.91 -11.06 -5.02
C TYR A 265 0.39 -11.27 -4.90
N ILE A 266 -0.40 -10.44 -5.58
CA ILE A 266 -1.86 -10.55 -5.58
C ILE A 266 -2.29 -11.91 -6.13
N HIS A 267 -1.76 -12.32 -7.28
CA HIS A 267 -2.14 -13.57 -7.94
C HIS A 267 -1.72 -14.81 -7.16
N ASN A 268 -0.56 -14.78 -6.51
CA ASN A 268 -0.05 -15.93 -5.76
C ASN A 268 -0.70 -16.07 -4.37
N PHE A 269 -1.07 -14.97 -3.72
CA PHE A 269 -1.44 -15.02 -2.30
C PHE A 269 -2.83 -14.47 -1.97
N ILE A 270 -3.44 -13.67 -2.87
CA ILE A 270 -4.70 -12.99 -2.57
C ILE A 270 -5.81 -13.46 -3.49
N HIS A 271 -5.72 -13.19 -4.80
CA HIS A 271 -6.77 -13.56 -5.75
C HIS A 271 -6.24 -13.60 -7.20
N LYS A 272 -6.43 -14.73 -7.89
CA LYS A 272 -5.88 -14.99 -9.24
C LYS A 272 -6.37 -14.04 -10.33
N GLU A 273 -7.58 -13.51 -10.20
CA GLU A 273 -8.23 -12.69 -11.22
C GLU A 273 -8.22 -11.19 -10.90
N LEU A 274 -7.69 -10.79 -9.73
CA LEU A 274 -7.60 -9.39 -9.37
C LEU A 274 -6.38 -8.75 -10.04
N ASN A 275 -6.61 -7.79 -10.92
CA ASN A 275 -5.55 -7.10 -11.66
C ASN A 275 -5.25 -5.72 -11.06
N TYR A 276 -3.97 -5.35 -11.04
CA TYR A 276 -3.49 -4.04 -10.63
C TYR A 276 -2.58 -3.48 -11.74
N PHE A 277 -2.98 -2.41 -12.41
CA PHE A 277 -2.23 -1.88 -13.54
C PHE A 277 -2.45 -0.39 -13.76
N SER A 278 -1.50 0.26 -14.44
CA SER A 278 -1.56 1.67 -14.83
C SER A 278 -1.95 1.81 -16.29
N LEU A 279 -3.12 2.41 -16.54
CA LEU A 279 -3.67 2.58 -17.88
C LEU A 279 -2.82 3.52 -18.75
N LEU A 280 -2.13 4.49 -18.12
CA LEU A 280 -1.27 5.45 -18.83
C LEU A 280 0.19 5.00 -18.95
N ARG A 281 0.54 3.77 -18.55
CA ARG A 281 1.90 3.24 -18.63
C ARG A 281 2.57 3.38 -20.00
N PRO A 282 1.86 3.21 -21.15
CA PRO A 282 2.46 3.38 -22.48
C PRO A 282 2.81 4.82 -22.85
N PHE A 283 2.42 5.81 -22.03
CA PHE A 283 2.59 7.23 -22.33
C PHE A 283 3.66 7.88 -21.46
N TYR A 284 4.32 8.89 -22.04
CA TYR A 284 5.20 9.80 -21.31
C TYR A 284 4.44 11.03 -20.86
N GLU A 285 4.89 11.65 -19.77
CA GLU A 285 4.39 12.96 -19.38
C GLU A 285 4.70 13.97 -20.48
N LEU A 286 3.68 14.67 -20.96
CA LEU A 286 3.86 15.78 -21.89
C LEU A 286 4.58 16.91 -21.14
N LYS A 287 5.77 17.26 -21.60
CA LYS A 287 6.54 18.43 -21.13
C LYS A 287 5.98 19.70 -21.70
#